data_add57b4b3acd594be48d244dfa79be6e
#
_entry.id   add57b4b3acd594be48d244dfa79be6e
#
_cell.length_a   1.000
_cell.length_b   1.000
_cell.length_c   1.000
_cell.angle_alpha   90.00
_cell.angle_beta   90.00
_cell.angle_gamma   90.00
#
_symmetry.space_group_name_H-M   'P 1'
#
loop_
_entity.id
_entity.type
_entity.pdbx_description
1 polymer ?
#
loop_
_entity_poly.entity_id
_entity_poly.type
_entity_poly.pdbx_seq_one_letter_code
_entity_poly.pdbx_strand_id
1 'polypeptide(L)'
;MNRILVSALLLSLSLSSCKMLKNRGSSDRNDGQIVSKTSSAWTPVRPKGMVPIPSGSFVLGQTDYDFTKTNDAPVKTVTVTGFFMDDTEITNSEYQIFVNYVKDSIARTALANKAETLGFDPMNPSADGDGIGAYAYVSGSADGEGTPYDEYLKNSNTGRDGQSLDAKKLNWKQRLEWDKYKYPDVDYAEVMEGLYYPPEERMNGERRIDTRKLNYSYVTVDQTAAAKKKGTFRVDFRKEFSLNIYPDTTVWVRDFNYSYNDPMHQDYFWHKAYANYPVVGVNWNQATAFCDFRTRYHNTALNNKKKRGSQVKVISYRLPTEIEWEYAAKGGLENAPYPWGGPYLTDDRGCYLANFKPKRGDYLEINDGKKTGYMYTAPIKTFRANGYGLYDMAGNVAEWTSSPYNRSSYTMSSSLNPSITMSGEVNRSVRGGSWKDVGYLLMTSARDWEHKDSARSFIGFRTVQSFPEGSKVNFRKTK
;
A
#
# COMPACT_ATOMS: atom_id res chain seq x y z
N MET A 1 -21.94 77.17 25.23
CA MET A 1 -21.00 76.26 24.55
C MET A 1 -20.87 74.85 25.21
N ASN A 2 -21.13 74.71 26.47
CA ASN A 2 -20.86 73.38 27.16
C ASN A 2 -21.94 72.28 26.98
N ARG A 3 -23.16 72.62 26.57
CA ARG A 3 -24.21 71.59 26.39
C ARG A 3 -24.15 70.85 25.02
N ILE A 4 -23.64 71.50 24.02
CA ILE A 4 -23.49 70.92 22.67
C ILE A 4 -22.32 69.93 22.64
N LEU A 5 -21.24 70.23 23.37
CA LEU A 5 -20.07 69.33 23.48
C LEU A 5 -20.38 68.03 24.23
N VAL A 6 -21.20 68.07 25.26
CA VAL A 6 -21.62 66.86 26.01
C VAL A 6 -22.55 65.98 25.17
N SER A 7 -23.45 66.55 24.38
CA SER A 7 -24.33 65.82 23.50
C SER A 7 -23.56 65.18 22.33
N ALA A 8 -22.53 65.83 21.79
CA ALA A 8 -21.68 65.27 20.76
C ALA A 8 -20.78 64.10 21.30
N LEU A 9 -20.33 64.19 22.56
CA LEU A 9 -19.53 63.14 23.19
C LEU A 9 -20.35 61.90 23.51
N LEU A 10 -21.62 62.07 23.93
CA LEU A 10 -22.57 60.98 24.16
C LEU A 10 -23.00 60.30 22.86
N LEU A 11 -23.13 61.02 21.75
CA LEU A 11 -23.46 60.45 20.44
C LEU A 11 -22.27 59.69 19.83
N SER A 12 -21.03 60.11 20.09
CA SER A 12 -19.82 59.42 19.62
C SER A 12 -19.58 58.11 20.40
N LEU A 13 -19.94 58.04 21.68
CA LEU A 13 -19.85 56.80 22.49
C LEU A 13 -20.92 55.78 22.10
N SER A 14 -22.10 56.20 21.64
CA SER A 14 -23.15 55.30 21.17
C SER A 14 -22.81 54.66 19.81
N LEU A 15 -22.09 55.37 18.94
CA LEU A 15 -21.65 54.84 17.64
C LEU A 15 -20.46 53.87 17.74
N SER A 16 -19.63 54.00 18.77
CA SER A 16 -18.55 53.03 19.02
C SER A 16 -19.04 51.71 19.62
N SER A 17 -20.14 51.76 20.40
CA SER A 17 -20.73 50.57 20.98
C SER A 17 -21.37 49.64 19.94
N CYS A 18 -21.92 50.17 18.86
CA CYS A 18 -22.49 49.36 17.78
C CYS A 18 -21.43 48.65 16.93
N LYS A 19 -20.18 49.17 16.88
CA LYS A 19 -19.06 48.45 16.19
C LYS A 19 -18.48 47.33 17.05
N MET A 20 -18.50 47.46 18.36
CA MET A 20 -18.06 46.38 19.28
C MET A 20 -19.07 45.21 19.37
N LEU A 21 -20.33 45.47 19.12
CA LEU A 21 -21.37 44.41 19.07
C LEU A 21 -21.40 43.66 17.73
N LYS A 22 -20.81 44.23 16.65
CA LYS A 22 -20.69 43.53 15.36
C LYS A 22 -19.56 42.52 15.32
N ASN A 23 -18.58 42.57 16.22
CA ASN A 23 -17.49 41.61 16.31
C ASN A 23 -17.64 40.56 17.41
N ARG A 24 -18.76 40.57 18.15
CA ARG A 24 -19.14 39.42 19.00
C ARG A 24 -20.04 38.49 18.18
N GLY A 25 -19.33 37.66 17.39
CA GLY A 25 -19.87 36.38 17.00
C GLY A 25 -21.12 36.49 16.13
N SER A 26 -20.96 36.22 14.85
CA SER A 26 -21.94 35.32 14.25
C SER A 26 -21.82 34.01 15.02
N SER A 27 -22.33 33.97 16.26
CA SER A 27 -22.69 32.72 16.88
C SER A 27 -23.69 32.12 15.91
N ASP A 28 -23.36 31.02 15.30
CA ASP A 28 -24.24 30.12 14.61
C ASP A 28 -25.47 29.90 15.53
N ARG A 29 -26.47 30.78 15.46
CA ARG A 29 -27.76 30.54 16.01
C ARG A 29 -28.43 29.55 15.08
N ASN A 30 -28.17 28.30 15.36
CA ASN A 30 -28.77 27.19 14.61
C ASN A 30 -30.25 27.00 14.99
N ASP A 31 -30.89 28.01 15.58
CA ASP A 31 -32.32 28.01 15.97
C ASP A 31 -32.77 26.66 16.60
N GLY A 32 -31.90 26.06 17.42
CA GLY A 32 -32.13 24.76 18.04
C GLY A 32 -31.83 23.56 17.14
N GLN A 33 -31.43 23.77 15.91
CA GLN A 33 -31.03 22.67 15.03
C GLN A 33 -29.59 22.19 15.35
N ILE A 34 -29.41 20.87 15.40
CA ILE A 34 -28.08 20.25 15.54
C ILE A 34 -27.44 20.25 14.17
N VAL A 35 -26.60 21.24 13.91
CA VAL A 35 -25.82 21.34 12.66
C VAL A 35 -24.38 21.04 12.98
N SER A 36 -23.76 20.10 12.26
CA SER A 36 -22.32 19.87 12.38
C SER A 36 -21.57 21.13 11.93
N LYS A 37 -20.66 21.67 12.76
CA LYS A 37 -19.69 22.64 12.31
C LYS A 37 -18.85 21.96 11.22
N THR A 38 -19.08 22.32 9.98
CA THR A 38 -18.15 21.98 8.90
C THR A 38 -16.87 22.77 9.17
N SER A 39 -15.90 22.14 9.82
CA SER A 39 -14.51 22.58 9.72
C SER A 39 -14.17 22.72 8.25
N SER A 40 -13.29 23.68 7.90
CA SER A 40 -12.82 23.89 6.51
C SER A 40 -12.66 22.56 5.81
N ALA A 41 -13.36 22.36 4.69
CA ALA A 41 -13.47 21.10 4.00
C ALA A 41 -12.05 20.53 3.72
N TRP A 42 -11.65 19.51 4.49
CA TRP A 42 -10.40 18.82 4.24
C TRP A 42 -10.57 18.00 2.96
N THR A 43 -9.81 18.34 1.94
CA THR A 43 -9.79 17.57 0.70
C THR A 43 -8.58 16.64 0.75
N PRO A 44 -8.77 15.33 0.76
CA PRO A 44 -7.66 14.40 0.72
C PRO A 44 -6.86 14.58 -0.57
N VAL A 45 -5.54 14.64 -0.45
CA VAL A 45 -4.66 14.68 -1.61
C VAL A 45 -4.68 13.29 -2.24
N ARG A 46 -5.09 13.21 -3.50
CA ARG A 46 -5.09 11.96 -4.26
C ARG A 46 -3.65 11.47 -4.45
N PRO A 47 -3.30 10.26 -3.99
CA PRO A 47 -2.00 9.67 -4.27
C PRO A 47 -1.83 9.40 -5.76
N LYS A 48 -0.59 9.49 -6.26
CA LYS A 48 -0.29 9.12 -7.65
C LYS A 48 -0.60 7.65 -7.88
N GLY A 49 -1.18 7.31 -9.03
CA GLY A 49 -1.54 5.95 -9.39
C GLY A 49 -2.79 5.39 -8.67
N MET A 50 -3.47 6.20 -7.85
CA MET A 50 -4.70 5.77 -7.18
C MET A 50 -5.92 6.49 -7.73
N VAL A 51 -7.08 5.83 -7.67
CA VAL A 51 -8.38 6.43 -7.99
C VAL A 51 -9.24 6.49 -6.73
N PRO A 52 -10.08 7.52 -6.58
CA PRO A 52 -11.02 7.63 -5.47
C PRO A 52 -12.22 6.73 -5.72
N ILE A 53 -12.52 5.86 -4.76
CA ILE A 53 -13.72 5.04 -4.72
C ILE A 53 -14.71 5.74 -3.79
N PRO A 54 -15.92 6.10 -4.28
CA PRO A 54 -16.90 6.81 -3.46
C PRO A 54 -17.45 5.92 -2.34
N SER A 55 -17.87 6.53 -1.23
CA SER A 55 -18.69 5.80 -0.26
C SER A 55 -20.05 5.48 -0.85
N GLY A 56 -20.58 4.32 -0.53
CA GLY A 56 -21.88 3.90 -1.06
C GLY A 56 -22.36 2.56 -0.52
N SER A 57 -23.56 2.20 -0.91
CA SER A 57 -24.15 0.89 -0.63
C SER A 57 -24.16 0.06 -1.90
N PHE A 58 -23.96 -1.24 -1.77
CA PHE A 58 -24.04 -2.17 -2.88
C PHE A 58 -24.52 -3.55 -2.44
N VAL A 59 -24.91 -4.35 -3.39
CA VAL A 59 -25.25 -5.75 -3.18
C VAL A 59 -23.97 -6.58 -3.24
N LEU A 60 -23.53 -7.05 -2.08
CA LEU A 60 -22.39 -7.95 -1.90
C LEU A 60 -22.82 -9.37 -2.24
N GLY A 61 -21.90 -10.16 -2.77
CA GLY A 61 -22.08 -11.59 -2.96
C GLY A 61 -22.66 -11.95 -4.32
N GLN A 62 -23.04 -13.22 -4.45
CA GLN A 62 -23.38 -13.88 -5.68
C GLN A 62 -24.88 -14.14 -5.71
N THR A 63 -25.53 -13.72 -6.79
CA THR A 63 -26.95 -13.95 -7.04
C THR A 63 -27.16 -15.32 -7.73
N ASP A 64 -27.78 -15.35 -8.91
CA ASP A 64 -28.17 -16.56 -9.63
C ASP A 64 -27.01 -17.30 -10.32
N TYR A 65 -25.78 -16.77 -10.22
CA TYR A 65 -24.61 -17.29 -10.95
C TYR A 65 -23.69 -18.19 -10.09
N ASP A 66 -24.16 -18.69 -8.95
CA ASP A 66 -23.39 -19.70 -8.19
C ASP A 66 -23.45 -21.09 -8.82
N PHE A 67 -22.77 -21.25 -9.95
CA PHE A 67 -22.70 -22.52 -10.68
C PHE A 67 -22.06 -23.64 -9.88
N THR A 68 -21.17 -23.30 -8.97
CA THR A 68 -20.44 -24.27 -8.12
C THR A 68 -21.22 -24.65 -6.86
N LYS A 69 -22.29 -23.93 -6.55
CA LYS A 69 -23.13 -24.13 -5.35
C LYS A 69 -22.31 -24.14 -4.05
N THR A 70 -21.28 -23.34 -4.01
CA THR A 70 -20.40 -23.21 -2.82
C THR A 70 -21.11 -22.55 -1.66
N ASN A 71 -22.12 -21.72 -1.92
CA ASN A 71 -22.87 -20.94 -0.93
C ASN A 71 -21.99 -20.14 0.04
N ASP A 72 -20.82 -19.72 -0.41
CA ASP A 72 -19.84 -18.97 0.39
C ASP A 72 -19.94 -17.45 0.20
N ALA A 73 -20.75 -17.00 -0.75
CA ALA A 73 -21.00 -15.61 -1.08
C ALA A 73 -22.50 -15.26 -1.06
N PRO A 74 -23.22 -15.42 0.08
CA PRO A 74 -24.63 -15.10 0.17
C PRO A 74 -24.86 -13.61 -0.08
N VAL A 75 -25.96 -13.29 -0.76
CA VAL A 75 -26.37 -11.92 -1.11
C VAL A 75 -26.68 -11.11 0.12
N LYS A 76 -26.06 -9.92 0.24
CA LYS A 76 -26.30 -9.00 1.34
C LYS A 76 -26.03 -7.56 0.91
N THR A 77 -26.93 -6.63 1.28
CA THR A 77 -26.68 -5.20 1.08
C THR A 77 -25.74 -4.70 2.17
N VAL A 78 -24.64 -4.07 1.75
CA VAL A 78 -23.63 -3.50 2.65
C VAL A 78 -23.27 -2.09 2.22
N THR A 79 -22.81 -1.28 3.18
CA THR A 79 -22.25 0.05 2.93
C THR A 79 -20.75 0.03 3.12
N VAL A 80 -20.05 0.73 2.25
CA VAL A 80 -18.58 0.87 2.27
C VAL A 80 -18.23 2.34 2.37
N THR A 81 -17.29 2.68 3.25
CA THR A 81 -16.72 4.03 3.32
C THR A 81 -15.82 4.29 2.13
N GLY A 82 -15.73 5.55 1.70
CA GLY A 82 -14.84 5.91 0.59
C GLY A 82 -13.36 5.69 0.89
N PHE A 83 -12.58 5.36 -0.12
CA PHE A 83 -11.14 5.11 -0.04
C PHE A 83 -10.46 5.39 -1.39
N PHE A 84 -9.14 5.47 -1.39
CA PHE A 84 -8.34 5.43 -2.62
C PHE A 84 -7.88 4.00 -2.88
N MET A 85 -7.85 3.58 -4.14
CA MET A 85 -7.34 2.29 -4.57
C MET A 85 -6.37 2.49 -5.73
N ASP A 86 -5.31 1.69 -5.80
CA ASP A 86 -4.42 1.68 -6.96
C ASP A 86 -5.23 1.35 -8.21
N ASP A 87 -5.00 2.11 -9.27
CA ASP A 87 -5.74 1.95 -10.52
C ASP A 87 -5.37 0.63 -11.26
N THR A 88 -4.23 0.04 -10.92
CA THR A 88 -3.74 -1.26 -11.42
C THR A 88 -3.24 -2.14 -10.28
N GLU A 89 -2.90 -3.40 -10.60
CA GLU A 89 -2.06 -4.22 -9.74
C GLU A 89 -0.68 -3.58 -9.56
N ILE A 90 0.00 -3.87 -8.43
CA ILE A 90 1.39 -3.45 -8.20
C ILE A 90 2.29 -4.13 -9.23
N THR A 91 3.09 -3.33 -9.92
CA THR A 91 4.00 -3.78 -10.96
C THR A 91 5.33 -4.29 -10.42
N ASN A 92 6.07 -5.06 -11.25
CA ASN A 92 7.44 -5.45 -10.93
C ASN A 92 8.31 -4.23 -10.63
N SER A 93 8.21 -3.16 -11.43
CA SER A 93 8.99 -1.93 -11.23
C SER A 93 8.70 -1.24 -9.90
N GLU A 94 7.45 -1.21 -9.46
CA GLU A 94 7.06 -0.64 -8.17
C GLU A 94 7.57 -1.49 -7.01
N TYR A 95 7.46 -2.81 -7.11
CA TYR A 95 7.96 -3.72 -6.09
C TYR A 95 9.50 -3.72 -6.03
N GLN A 96 10.18 -3.52 -7.16
CA GLN A 96 11.65 -3.34 -7.21
C GLN A 96 12.12 -2.13 -6.39
N ILE A 97 11.33 -1.05 -6.29
CA ILE A 97 11.65 0.09 -5.42
C ILE A 97 11.74 -0.37 -3.95
N PHE A 98 10.83 -1.23 -3.52
CA PHE A 98 10.87 -1.80 -2.18
C PHE A 98 12.09 -2.69 -1.96
N VAL A 99 12.36 -3.61 -2.88
CA VAL A 99 13.53 -4.50 -2.80
C VAL A 99 14.83 -3.70 -2.79
N ASN A 100 14.97 -2.68 -3.63
CA ASN A 100 16.14 -1.81 -3.67
C ASN A 100 16.29 -0.99 -2.37
N TYR A 101 15.20 -0.46 -1.82
CA TYR A 101 15.24 0.24 -0.54
C TYR A 101 15.74 -0.68 0.58
N VAL A 102 15.24 -1.91 0.66
CA VAL A 102 15.67 -2.89 1.68
C VAL A 102 17.13 -3.27 1.48
N LYS A 103 17.54 -3.52 0.24
CA LYS A 103 18.94 -3.79 -0.11
C LYS A 103 19.86 -2.66 0.36
N ASP A 104 19.52 -1.40 0.06
CA ASP A 104 20.30 -0.24 0.48
C ASP A 104 20.29 -0.05 2.00
N SER A 105 19.17 -0.33 2.66
CA SER A 105 19.05 -0.27 4.12
C SER A 105 19.95 -1.29 4.80
N ILE A 106 20.00 -2.53 4.30
CA ILE A 106 20.85 -3.59 4.84
C ILE A 106 22.32 -3.25 4.64
N ALA A 107 22.71 -2.78 3.45
CA ALA A 107 24.08 -2.34 3.17
C ALA A 107 24.52 -1.22 4.13
N ARG A 108 23.69 -0.20 4.30
CA ARG A 108 23.96 0.91 5.25
C ARG A 108 24.06 0.45 6.69
N THR A 109 23.20 -0.47 7.09
CA THR A 109 23.23 -1.04 8.45
C THR A 109 24.53 -1.81 8.68
N ALA A 110 24.95 -2.63 7.73
CA ALA A 110 26.18 -3.39 7.84
C ALA A 110 27.43 -2.48 7.86
N LEU A 111 27.45 -1.46 7.00
CA LEU A 111 28.52 -0.45 6.98
C LEU A 111 28.57 0.36 8.28
N ALA A 112 27.42 0.79 8.79
CA ALA A 112 27.34 1.55 10.03
C ALA A 112 27.80 0.72 11.25
N ASN A 113 27.43 -0.57 11.29
CA ASN A 113 27.89 -1.48 12.35
C ASN A 113 29.40 -1.71 12.29
N LYS A 114 29.97 -1.87 11.08
CA LYS A 114 31.41 -2.01 10.90
C LYS A 114 32.13 -0.73 11.31
N ALA A 115 31.63 0.45 10.90
CA ALA A 115 32.18 1.75 11.29
C ALA A 115 32.18 1.93 12.82
N GLU A 116 31.08 1.56 13.49
CA GLU A 116 30.99 1.59 14.96
C GLU A 116 32.02 0.65 15.60
N THR A 117 32.23 -0.55 15.07
CA THR A 117 33.24 -1.50 15.53
C THR A 117 34.66 -0.95 15.37
N LEU A 118 34.91 -0.13 14.36
CA LEU A 118 36.19 0.55 14.13
C LEU A 118 36.36 1.82 14.96
N GLY A 119 35.35 2.18 15.79
CA GLY A 119 35.43 3.30 16.72
C GLY A 119 35.03 4.66 16.13
N PHE A 120 34.37 4.68 14.98
CA PHE A 120 33.81 5.93 14.44
C PHE A 120 32.59 6.37 15.26
N ASP A 121 32.71 7.58 15.83
CA ASP A 121 31.65 8.15 16.68
C ASP A 121 30.49 8.68 15.83
N PRO A 122 29.22 8.26 16.09
CA PRO A 122 28.04 8.81 15.44
C PRO A 122 27.88 10.34 15.63
N MET A 123 28.47 10.91 16.69
CA MET A 123 28.41 12.34 16.99
C MET A 123 29.44 13.18 16.20
N ASN A 124 30.46 12.53 15.67
CA ASN A 124 31.54 13.20 14.95
C ASN A 124 31.92 12.37 13.72
N PRO A 125 31.08 12.35 12.66
CA PRO A 125 31.49 11.72 11.42
C PRO A 125 32.76 12.42 10.97
N SER A 126 33.84 11.66 10.79
CA SER A 126 35.13 12.20 10.41
C SER A 126 34.98 13.18 9.26
N ALA A 127 35.55 14.38 9.40
CA ALA A 127 35.46 15.47 8.43
C ALA A 127 36.07 15.09 7.06
N ASP A 128 36.82 13.98 7.01
CA ASP A 128 37.38 13.40 5.80
C ASP A 128 36.36 12.39 5.23
N GLY A 129 35.49 12.89 4.34
CA GLY A 129 34.33 12.20 3.77
C GLY A 129 34.61 10.98 2.89
N ASP A 130 35.79 10.39 2.92
CA ASP A 130 36.18 9.23 2.15
C ASP A 130 36.37 8.02 3.09
N GLY A 131 35.62 6.95 2.83
CA GLY A 131 35.76 5.70 3.55
C GLY A 131 34.52 5.28 4.35
N ILE A 132 34.64 4.15 5.05
CA ILE A 132 33.53 3.52 5.79
C ILE A 132 32.98 4.41 6.91
N GLY A 133 33.78 5.31 7.50
CA GLY A 133 33.33 6.25 8.53
C GLY A 133 32.22 7.19 8.08
N ALA A 134 32.13 7.50 6.78
CA ALA A 134 31.03 8.30 6.21
C ALA A 134 29.66 7.64 6.32
N TYR A 135 29.63 6.32 6.55
CA TYR A 135 28.41 5.53 6.69
C TYR A 135 28.04 5.25 8.16
N ALA A 136 28.79 5.76 9.13
CA ALA A 136 28.47 5.63 10.54
C ALA A 136 27.03 6.08 10.83
N TYR A 137 26.45 5.57 11.91
CA TYR A 137 25.15 6.05 12.37
C TYR A 137 25.18 7.55 12.59
N VAL A 138 24.12 8.25 12.20
CA VAL A 138 23.95 9.65 12.57
C VAL A 138 23.16 9.73 13.86
N SER A 139 23.65 10.53 14.82
CA SER A 139 22.88 10.79 16.03
C SER A 139 21.53 11.40 15.63
N GLY A 140 20.45 10.80 16.08
CA GLY A 140 19.15 11.44 16.01
C GLY A 140 19.21 12.71 16.81
N SER A 141 19.51 13.84 16.16
CA SER A 141 19.90 15.12 16.72
C SER A 141 19.20 15.44 18.04
N ALA A 142 19.99 15.63 19.08
CA ALA A 142 19.55 16.34 20.28
C ALA A 142 19.11 17.78 19.92
N ASP A 143 19.60 18.34 18.82
CA ASP A 143 19.39 19.72 18.40
C ASP A 143 18.78 19.84 17.01
N GLY A 144 17.44 19.79 16.95
CA GLY A 144 16.70 20.66 16.01
C GLY A 144 16.52 20.24 14.56
N GLU A 145 17.14 19.20 14.02
CA GLU A 145 17.09 18.88 12.59
C GLU A 145 16.11 17.75 12.17
N GLY A 146 15.29 17.22 13.07
CA GLY A 146 14.29 16.21 12.75
C GLY A 146 13.10 16.79 11.99
N THR A 147 12.57 16.05 11.00
CA THR A 147 11.29 16.40 10.38
C THR A 147 10.14 16.17 11.37
N PRO A 148 8.98 16.85 11.20
CA PRO A 148 7.80 16.57 12.02
C PRO A 148 7.37 15.10 11.99
N TYR A 149 7.67 14.36 10.94
CA TYR A 149 7.39 12.93 10.84
C TYR A 149 8.36 12.10 11.69
N ASP A 150 9.62 12.49 11.79
CA ASP A 150 10.58 11.85 12.69
C ASP A 150 10.17 12.02 14.17
N GLU A 151 9.69 13.21 14.55
CA GLU A 151 9.14 13.45 15.89
C GLU A 151 7.90 12.57 16.15
N TYR A 152 7.01 12.43 15.15
CA TYR A 152 5.86 11.55 15.23
C TYR A 152 6.28 10.08 15.44
N LEU A 153 7.26 9.59 14.67
CA LEU A 153 7.79 8.23 14.80
C LEU A 153 8.43 8.02 16.16
N LYS A 154 9.27 8.97 16.62
CA LYS A 154 9.90 8.94 17.94
C LYS A 154 8.84 8.81 19.05
N ASN A 155 7.83 9.68 19.03
CA ASN A 155 6.74 9.66 20.02
C ASN A 155 5.88 8.39 19.92
N SER A 156 5.75 7.80 18.72
CA SER A 156 5.02 6.56 18.51
C SER A 156 5.79 5.32 18.96
N ASN A 157 7.14 5.41 19.00
CA ASN A 157 8.05 4.32 19.32
C ASN A 157 8.72 4.48 20.70
N THR A 158 8.26 5.42 21.51
CA THR A 158 8.78 5.61 22.87
C THR A 158 8.35 4.46 23.79
N GLY A 159 9.29 3.86 24.50
CA GLY A 159 9.05 2.82 25.49
C GLY A 159 8.39 3.36 26.77
N ARG A 160 8.13 2.45 27.74
CA ARG A 160 7.57 2.82 29.07
C ARG A 160 8.50 3.72 29.88
N ASP A 161 9.79 3.61 29.65
CA ASP A 161 10.86 4.39 30.28
C ASP A 161 11.07 5.77 29.65
N GLY A 162 10.28 6.13 28.63
CA GLY A 162 10.42 7.38 27.90
C GLY A 162 11.58 7.39 26.91
N GLN A 163 12.34 6.31 26.78
CA GLN A 163 13.42 6.21 25.80
C GLN A 163 12.87 5.83 24.41
N SER A 164 13.44 6.44 23.37
CA SER A 164 13.11 6.08 21.99
C SER A 164 13.76 4.74 21.63
N LEU A 165 12.97 3.81 21.10
CA LEU A 165 13.46 2.51 20.64
C LEU A 165 14.30 2.61 19.35
N ASP A 166 14.23 3.74 18.64
CA ASP A 166 14.97 4.00 17.39
C ASP A 166 16.05 5.08 17.64
N ALA A 167 17.01 4.79 18.52
CA ALA A 167 18.05 5.75 18.88
C ALA A 167 19.09 6.00 17.77
N LYS A 168 19.31 5.01 16.89
CA LYS A 168 20.34 5.06 15.83
C LYS A 168 19.67 5.26 14.46
N LYS A 169 20.13 6.25 13.70
CA LYS A 169 19.65 6.51 12.35
C LYS A 169 20.73 6.23 11.31
N LEU A 170 20.32 5.63 10.19
CA LEU A 170 21.18 5.39 9.03
C LEU A 170 21.46 6.70 8.28
N ASN A 171 22.67 6.87 7.80
CA ASN A 171 23.04 8.00 6.95
C ASN A 171 22.59 7.75 5.49
N TRP A 172 21.43 8.28 5.12
CA TRP A 172 20.89 8.20 3.76
C TRP A 172 21.46 9.28 2.83
N LYS A 173 22.19 10.27 3.34
CA LYS A 173 22.78 11.34 2.51
C LYS A 173 23.98 10.83 1.72
N GLN A 174 24.76 9.93 2.30
CA GLN A 174 25.90 9.33 1.63
C GLN A 174 25.44 8.32 0.56
N ARG A 175 25.99 8.43 -0.65
CA ARG A 175 25.67 7.52 -1.75
C ARG A 175 26.39 6.19 -1.54
N LEU A 176 25.70 5.05 -1.72
CA LEU A 176 26.31 3.74 -1.74
C LEU A 176 27.02 3.50 -3.08
N GLU A 177 28.23 2.98 -3.02
CA GLU A 177 28.95 2.51 -4.20
C GLU A 177 28.77 0.98 -4.32
N TRP A 178 28.20 0.54 -5.46
CA TRP A 178 27.95 -0.88 -5.74
C TRP A 178 28.97 -1.49 -6.70
N ASP A 179 29.76 -0.64 -7.38
CA ASP A 179 30.82 -1.06 -8.29
C ASP A 179 32.07 -1.45 -7.48
N LYS A 180 32.44 -2.75 -7.53
CA LYS A 180 33.59 -3.28 -6.76
C LYS A 180 34.90 -2.59 -7.05
N TYR A 181 35.05 -1.97 -8.23
CA TYR A 181 36.27 -1.27 -8.65
C TYR A 181 36.35 0.16 -8.10
N LYS A 182 35.27 0.64 -7.46
CA LYS A 182 35.16 1.99 -6.92
C LYS A 182 34.94 2.02 -5.42
N TYR A 183 35.16 0.91 -4.75
CA TYR A 183 35.03 0.87 -3.29
C TYR A 183 36.06 1.79 -2.64
N PRO A 184 35.63 2.61 -1.65
CA PRO A 184 36.51 3.63 -1.04
C PRO A 184 37.64 3.04 -0.23
N ASP A 185 37.41 1.92 0.47
CA ASP A 185 38.39 1.26 1.32
C ASP A 185 38.17 -0.26 1.42
N VAL A 186 39.08 -0.95 2.11
CA VAL A 186 39.04 -2.40 2.27
C VAL A 186 37.92 -2.85 3.20
N ASP A 187 37.63 -2.10 4.27
CA ASP A 187 36.57 -2.42 5.22
C ASP A 187 35.20 -2.29 4.56
N TYR A 188 35.02 -1.26 3.72
CA TYR A 188 33.83 -1.10 2.89
C TYR A 188 33.66 -2.28 1.93
N ALA A 189 34.75 -2.68 1.26
CA ALA A 189 34.76 -3.81 0.33
C ALA A 189 34.35 -5.12 1.03
N GLU A 190 34.90 -5.40 2.19
CA GLU A 190 34.57 -6.59 3.00
C GLU A 190 33.07 -6.65 3.30
N VAL A 191 32.50 -5.56 3.78
CA VAL A 191 31.06 -5.48 4.09
C VAL A 191 30.20 -5.66 2.83
N MET A 192 30.53 -4.96 1.75
CA MET A 192 29.75 -5.03 0.51
C MET A 192 29.84 -6.40 -0.16
N GLU A 193 31.01 -7.03 -0.22
CA GLU A 193 31.15 -8.39 -0.76
C GLU A 193 30.39 -9.41 0.09
N GLY A 194 30.29 -9.20 1.40
CA GLY A 194 29.46 -10.00 2.29
C GLY A 194 27.96 -10.00 1.96
N LEU A 195 27.46 -9.07 1.14
CA LEU A 195 26.05 -9.02 0.71
C LEU A 195 25.74 -9.92 -0.50
N TYR A 196 26.76 -10.41 -1.17
CA TYR A 196 26.61 -11.24 -2.38
C TYR A 196 26.69 -12.73 -2.04
N TYR A 197 26.21 -13.56 -2.96
CA TYR A 197 26.41 -15.01 -2.86
C TYR A 197 27.91 -15.32 -2.85
N PRO A 198 28.34 -16.25 -1.98
CA PRO A 198 29.73 -16.70 -1.97
C PRO A 198 30.08 -17.33 -3.33
N PRO A 199 31.36 -17.31 -3.74
CA PRO A 199 31.79 -17.73 -5.09
C PRO A 199 31.30 -19.13 -5.50
N GLU A 200 31.23 -20.05 -4.55
CA GLU A 200 30.78 -21.44 -4.73
C GLU A 200 29.27 -21.58 -5.01
N GLU A 201 28.47 -20.60 -4.63
CA GLU A 201 27.00 -20.59 -4.84
C GLU A 201 26.60 -19.74 -6.06
N ARG A 202 27.56 -19.13 -6.78
CA ARG A 202 27.26 -18.23 -7.90
C ARG A 202 26.89 -19.02 -9.16
N MET A 203 25.69 -18.83 -9.64
CA MET A 203 25.26 -19.36 -10.95
C MET A 203 26.08 -18.69 -12.06
N ASN A 204 26.70 -19.49 -12.91
CA ASN A 204 27.55 -19.03 -14.02
C ASN A 204 28.66 -18.04 -13.60
N GLY A 205 29.09 -18.07 -12.33
CA GLY A 205 30.10 -17.14 -11.81
C GLY A 205 29.60 -15.67 -11.63
N GLU A 206 28.34 -15.39 -11.90
CA GLU A 206 27.80 -14.04 -11.80
C GLU A 206 27.70 -13.58 -10.34
N ARG A 207 28.17 -12.36 -10.11
CA ARG A 207 28.07 -11.69 -8.81
C ARG A 207 26.65 -11.17 -8.60
N ARG A 208 25.83 -11.89 -7.83
CA ARG A 208 24.43 -11.54 -7.51
C ARG A 208 24.25 -11.35 -6.01
N ILE A 209 23.42 -10.39 -5.62
CA ILE A 209 23.03 -10.17 -4.22
C ILE A 209 22.39 -11.44 -3.66
N ASP A 210 22.79 -11.81 -2.45
CA ASP A 210 22.17 -12.93 -1.73
C ASP A 210 20.75 -12.54 -1.27
N THR A 211 19.77 -13.03 -2.01
CA THR A 211 18.36 -12.73 -1.77
C THR A 211 17.87 -13.21 -0.40
N ARG A 212 18.52 -14.21 0.22
CA ARG A 212 18.21 -14.72 1.57
C ARG A 212 18.45 -13.66 2.65
N LYS A 213 19.28 -12.65 2.38
CA LYS A 213 19.60 -11.55 3.30
C LYS A 213 18.62 -10.39 3.22
N LEU A 214 17.75 -10.35 2.22
CA LEU A 214 16.81 -9.25 1.98
C LEU A 214 15.61 -9.33 2.94
N ASN A 215 15.89 -9.13 4.22
CA ASN A 215 14.88 -9.15 5.27
C ASN A 215 14.43 -7.72 5.62
N TYR A 216 13.14 -7.52 5.67
CA TYR A 216 12.50 -6.27 6.09
C TYR A 216 11.83 -6.45 7.44
N SER A 217 12.16 -5.57 8.37
CA SER A 217 11.56 -5.56 9.71
C SER A 217 10.64 -4.35 9.86
N TYR A 218 9.44 -4.59 10.35
CA TYR A 218 8.46 -3.54 10.63
C TYR A 218 7.63 -3.86 11.87
N VAL A 219 7.03 -2.82 12.41
CA VAL A 219 6.24 -2.90 13.64
C VAL A 219 4.80 -2.50 13.36
N THR A 220 3.88 -3.31 13.80
CA THR A 220 2.45 -2.98 13.79
C THR A 220 1.92 -2.91 15.23
N VAL A 221 0.76 -2.26 15.40
CA VAL A 221 0.06 -2.21 16.68
C VAL A 221 -1.23 -3.02 16.54
N ASP A 222 -1.41 -4.01 17.41
CA ASP A 222 -2.65 -4.77 17.47
C ASP A 222 -3.77 -3.91 18.06
N GLN A 223 -4.48 -3.21 17.17
CA GLN A 223 -5.57 -2.30 17.55
C GLN A 223 -6.72 -3.03 18.25
N THR A 224 -6.99 -4.30 17.87
CA THR A 224 -8.07 -5.10 18.47
C THR A 224 -7.73 -5.48 19.90
N ALA A 225 -6.51 -5.90 20.16
CA ALA A 225 -6.04 -6.18 21.51
C ALA A 225 -5.98 -4.91 22.37
N ALA A 226 -5.52 -3.79 21.79
CA ALA A 226 -5.45 -2.50 22.43
C ALA A 226 -6.85 -1.98 22.83
N ALA A 227 -7.87 -2.15 21.98
CA ALA A 227 -9.24 -1.73 22.26
C ALA A 227 -9.90 -2.52 23.41
N LYS A 228 -9.48 -3.76 23.65
CA LYS A 228 -10.02 -4.62 24.72
C LYS A 228 -9.42 -4.35 26.09
N LYS A 229 -8.24 -3.76 26.17
CA LYS A 229 -7.51 -3.52 27.43
C LYS A 229 -7.42 -2.03 27.74
N LYS A 230 -8.16 -1.55 28.72
CA LYS A 230 -8.05 -0.17 29.23
C LYS A 230 -6.82 -0.01 30.13
N GLY A 231 -6.17 1.16 30.09
CA GLY A 231 -5.09 1.54 31.01
C GLY A 231 -3.72 0.95 30.71
N THR A 232 -3.49 0.45 29.50
CA THR A 232 -2.19 -0.06 29.05
C THR A 232 -1.56 0.88 28.02
N PHE A 233 -0.24 0.83 27.88
CA PHE A 233 0.49 1.65 26.92
C PHE A 233 0.43 1.04 25.50
N ARG A 234 0.48 1.88 24.47
CA ARG A 234 0.52 1.46 23.06
C ARG A 234 1.65 0.48 22.77
N VAL A 235 2.77 0.62 23.45
CA VAL A 235 3.94 -0.26 23.32
C VAL A 235 3.63 -1.72 23.67
N ASP A 236 2.67 -1.98 24.55
CA ASP A 236 2.31 -3.34 24.99
C ASP A 236 1.61 -4.16 23.90
N PHE A 237 1.14 -3.49 22.84
CA PHE A 237 0.43 -4.10 21.71
C PHE A 237 1.25 -4.08 20.42
N ARG A 238 2.54 -3.77 20.52
CA ARG A 238 3.44 -3.83 19.37
C ARG A 238 3.72 -5.28 19.00
N LYS A 239 3.64 -5.54 17.71
CA LYS A 239 4.08 -6.81 17.09
C LYS A 239 5.17 -6.47 16.08
N GLU A 240 6.31 -7.08 16.25
CA GLU A 240 7.43 -6.97 15.34
C GLU A 240 7.40 -8.12 14.34
N PHE A 241 7.60 -7.79 13.08
CA PHE A 241 7.67 -8.74 11.98
C PHE A 241 9.02 -8.56 11.29
N SER A 242 9.65 -9.67 10.98
CA SER A 242 10.83 -9.70 10.12
C SER A 242 10.63 -10.82 9.11
N LEU A 243 10.72 -10.49 7.82
CA LEU A 243 10.52 -11.46 6.75
C LEU A 243 11.37 -11.12 5.54
N ASN A 244 11.72 -12.15 4.78
CA ASN A 244 12.36 -11.97 3.48
C ASN A 244 11.34 -11.42 2.50
N ILE A 245 11.74 -10.34 1.79
CA ILE A 245 10.82 -9.62 0.89
C ILE A 245 11.06 -9.91 -0.59
N TYR A 246 12.05 -10.72 -0.91
CA TYR A 246 12.32 -11.06 -2.30
C TYR A 246 11.23 -11.98 -2.85
N PRO A 247 10.64 -11.68 -4.02
CA PRO A 247 9.63 -12.55 -4.62
C PRO A 247 10.18 -13.94 -4.88
N ASP A 248 9.38 -14.96 -4.67
CA ASP A 248 9.74 -16.33 -5.05
C ASP A 248 9.70 -16.47 -6.57
N THR A 249 10.85 -16.42 -7.20
CA THR A 249 10.99 -16.58 -8.66
C THR A 249 10.82 -18.01 -9.15
N THR A 250 10.81 -18.99 -8.23
CA THR A 250 10.63 -20.42 -8.58
C THR A 250 9.17 -20.79 -8.80
N VAL A 251 8.22 -19.88 -8.50
CA VAL A 251 6.77 -20.12 -8.65
C VAL A 251 6.39 -20.54 -10.07
N TRP A 252 7.05 -20.00 -11.08
CA TRP A 252 6.79 -20.32 -12.47
C TRP A 252 7.08 -21.78 -12.80
N VAL A 253 8.21 -22.29 -12.32
CA VAL A 253 8.60 -23.71 -12.50
C VAL A 253 7.72 -24.63 -11.66
N ARG A 254 7.38 -24.23 -10.44
CA ARG A 254 6.53 -25.00 -9.52
C ARG A 254 5.09 -25.12 -10.02
N ASP A 255 4.53 -24.02 -10.50
CA ASP A 255 3.13 -23.97 -10.94
C ASP A 255 2.98 -24.53 -12.38
N PHE A 256 4.08 -24.56 -13.19
CA PHE A 256 4.11 -25.02 -14.58
C PHE A 256 5.34 -25.87 -14.90
N ASN A 257 5.20 -27.15 -14.81
CA ASN A 257 6.30 -28.11 -15.02
C ASN A 257 6.79 -28.27 -16.48
N TYR A 258 6.19 -27.56 -17.46
CA TYR A 258 6.42 -27.82 -18.88
C TYR A 258 7.37 -26.85 -19.60
N SER A 259 7.85 -25.77 -18.95
CA SER A 259 8.56 -24.69 -19.64
C SER A 259 9.76 -24.15 -18.89
N TYR A 260 10.75 -25.01 -18.61
CA TYR A 260 11.96 -24.64 -17.87
C TYR A 260 12.84 -23.56 -18.55
N ASN A 261 12.69 -23.37 -19.86
CA ASN A 261 13.48 -22.44 -20.67
C ASN A 261 12.73 -21.18 -21.11
N ASP A 262 11.52 -20.93 -20.59
CA ASP A 262 10.77 -19.73 -20.95
C ASP A 262 11.43 -18.51 -20.30
N PRO A 263 11.76 -17.42 -21.05
CA PRO A 263 12.37 -16.21 -20.50
C PRO A 263 11.60 -15.60 -19.31
N MET A 264 10.26 -15.70 -19.28
CA MET A 264 9.46 -15.26 -18.14
C MET A 264 9.80 -16.02 -16.86
N HIS A 265 10.17 -17.30 -16.96
CA HIS A 265 10.50 -18.11 -15.80
C HIS A 265 11.86 -17.77 -15.18
N GLN A 266 12.78 -17.22 -15.98
CA GLN A 266 14.12 -16.89 -15.51
C GLN A 266 14.23 -15.48 -14.92
N ASP A 267 13.68 -14.48 -15.61
CA ASP A 267 13.95 -13.06 -15.32
C ASP A 267 12.68 -12.19 -15.21
N TYR A 268 11.51 -12.78 -15.00
CA TYR A 268 10.24 -12.05 -14.96
C TYR A 268 10.28 -10.84 -14.04
N PHE A 269 10.90 -10.97 -12.86
CA PHE A 269 10.91 -9.89 -11.88
C PHE A 269 11.88 -8.75 -12.26
N TRP A 270 13.06 -9.06 -12.83
CA TRP A 270 14.10 -8.04 -13.06
C TRP A 270 14.21 -7.55 -14.50
N HIS A 271 13.71 -8.30 -15.45
CA HIS A 271 13.89 -7.91 -16.85
C HIS A 271 13.03 -6.70 -17.21
N LYS A 272 13.61 -5.70 -17.88
CA LYS A 272 12.97 -4.45 -18.24
C LYS A 272 11.69 -4.62 -19.08
N ALA A 273 11.60 -5.67 -19.87
CA ALA A 273 10.41 -5.98 -20.67
C ALA A 273 9.17 -6.24 -19.80
N TYR A 274 9.36 -6.75 -18.58
CA TYR A 274 8.29 -7.06 -17.64
C TYR A 274 8.11 -6.01 -16.54
N ALA A 275 8.73 -4.83 -16.68
CA ALA A 275 8.66 -3.77 -15.66
C ALA A 275 7.22 -3.33 -15.36
N ASN A 276 6.36 -3.29 -16.40
CA ASN A 276 4.94 -2.91 -16.31
C ASN A 276 4.00 -4.11 -16.20
N TYR A 277 4.49 -5.28 -15.88
CA TYR A 277 3.68 -6.45 -15.59
C TYR A 277 3.42 -6.54 -14.08
N PRO A 278 2.30 -7.15 -13.64
CA PRO A 278 2.02 -7.30 -12.22
C PRO A 278 3.09 -8.13 -11.52
N VAL A 279 3.47 -7.75 -10.31
CA VAL A 279 4.37 -8.57 -9.50
C VAL A 279 3.66 -9.85 -9.06
N VAL A 280 4.35 -10.98 -9.23
CA VAL A 280 3.90 -12.31 -8.78
C VAL A 280 4.99 -13.00 -7.96
N GLY A 281 4.68 -14.15 -7.37
CA GLY A 281 5.63 -14.81 -6.47
C GLY A 281 5.74 -14.12 -5.11
N VAL A 282 4.74 -13.31 -4.76
CA VAL A 282 4.66 -12.55 -3.50
C VAL A 282 3.56 -13.15 -2.63
N ASN A 283 3.90 -13.54 -1.41
CA ASN A 283 2.93 -14.02 -0.45
C ASN A 283 2.21 -12.86 0.29
N TRP A 284 1.18 -13.17 1.06
CA TRP A 284 0.38 -12.17 1.76
C TRP A 284 1.19 -11.33 2.76
N ASN A 285 2.14 -11.95 3.46
CA ASN A 285 2.98 -11.23 4.43
C ASN A 285 3.90 -10.23 3.73
N GLN A 286 4.45 -10.60 2.57
CA GLN A 286 5.28 -9.72 1.73
C GLN A 286 4.47 -8.56 1.16
N ALA A 287 3.25 -8.81 0.69
CA ALA A 287 2.33 -7.77 0.23
C ALA A 287 1.96 -6.79 1.36
N THR A 288 1.76 -7.30 2.59
CA THR A 288 1.52 -6.47 3.78
C THR A 288 2.75 -5.63 4.15
N ALA A 289 3.96 -6.23 4.08
CA ALA A 289 5.22 -5.52 4.31
C ALA A 289 5.44 -4.39 3.28
N PHE A 290 5.07 -4.62 2.02
CA PHE A 290 5.08 -3.57 0.99
C PHE A 290 4.16 -2.40 1.35
N CYS A 291 2.98 -2.66 1.90
CA CYS A 291 2.07 -1.61 2.37
C CYS A 291 2.69 -0.76 3.49
N ASP A 292 3.38 -1.39 4.47
CA ASP A 292 4.11 -0.68 5.51
C ASP A 292 5.26 0.16 4.93
N PHE A 293 6.07 -0.42 4.05
CA PHE A 293 7.13 0.30 3.35
C PHE A 293 6.58 1.52 2.61
N ARG A 294 5.52 1.35 1.77
CA ARG A 294 4.89 2.44 1.02
C ARG A 294 4.37 3.54 1.94
N THR A 295 3.81 3.15 3.08
CA THR A 295 3.36 4.07 4.14
C THR A 295 4.51 4.93 4.66
N ARG A 296 5.61 4.32 5.07
CA ARG A 296 6.78 5.02 5.61
C ARG A 296 7.44 5.89 4.54
N TYR A 297 7.67 5.33 3.36
CA TYR A 297 8.32 6.00 2.25
C TYR A 297 7.56 7.26 1.81
N HIS A 298 6.24 7.16 1.66
CA HIS A 298 5.40 8.30 1.28
C HIS A 298 5.33 9.36 2.39
N ASN A 299 5.13 8.95 3.65
CA ASN A 299 5.06 9.89 4.77
C ASN A 299 6.38 10.63 5.00
N THR A 300 7.51 9.97 4.83
CA THR A 300 8.83 10.59 4.88
C THR A 300 8.93 11.67 3.79
N ALA A 301 8.63 11.34 2.54
CA ALA A 301 8.68 12.30 1.43
C ALA A 301 7.70 13.49 1.61
N LEU A 302 6.50 13.21 2.13
CA LEU A 302 5.44 14.21 2.31
C LEU A 302 5.78 15.24 3.41
N ASN A 303 6.51 14.83 4.43
CA ASN A 303 6.79 15.64 5.60
C ASN A 303 8.22 16.22 5.62
N ASN A 304 9.12 15.77 4.74
CA ASN A 304 10.51 16.25 4.67
C ASN A 304 10.64 17.77 4.46
N LYS A 305 9.67 18.40 3.82
CA LYS A 305 9.68 19.85 3.53
C LYS A 305 8.92 20.68 4.55
N LYS A 306 8.32 20.07 5.57
CA LYS A 306 7.53 20.79 6.57
C LYS A 306 8.43 21.37 7.66
N LYS A 307 8.06 22.56 8.14
CA LYS A 307 8.72 23.19 9.28
C LYS A 307 8.39 22.42 10.56
N ARG A 308 9.33 22.42 11.51
CA ARG A 308 9.14 21.88 12.86
C ARG A 308 7.87 22.45 13.51
N GLY A 309 7.13 21.63 14.25
CA GLY A 309 5.85 22.01 14.85
C GLY A 309 4.66 22.03 13.91
N SER A 310 4.86 21.74 12.61
CA SER A 310 3.74 21.58 11.68
C SER A 310 2.98 20.29 11.95
N GLN A 311 1.65 20.35 11.81
CA GLN A 311 0.80 19.16 11.95
C GLN A 311 1.20 18.08 10.93
N VAL A 312 1.55 16.90 11.44
CA VAL A 312 1.93 15.75 10.63
C VAL A 312 0.68 15.13 10.04
N LYS A 313 0.66 14.95 8.73
CA LYS A 313 -0.37 14.15 8.06
C LYS A 313 0.21 12.75 7.86
N VAL A 314 -0.36 11.78 8.54
CA VAL A 314 0.02 10.38 8.40
C VAL A 314 -0.98 9.69 7.49
N ILE A 315 -0.47 9.12 6.42
CA ILE A 315 -1.19 8.32 5.44
C ILE A 315 -0.82 6.86 5.67
N SER A 316 -1.77 5.96 5.60
CA SER A 316 -1.53 4.53 5.76
C SER A 316 -2.04 3.77 4.56
N TYR A 317 -1.18 2.99 3.93
CA TYR A 317 -1.52 2.04 2.88
C TYR A 317 -1.75 0.66 3.50
N ARG A 318 -2.67 -0.10 2.91
CA ARG A 318 -3.00 -1.46 3.32
C ARG A 318 -3.54 -2.25 2.14
N LEU A 319 -3.66 -3.55 2.27
CA LEU A 319 -4.44 -4.34 1.33
C LEU A 319 -5.93 -3.99 1.46
N PRO A 320 -6.71 -4.06 0.38
CA PRO A 320 -8.16 -3.91 0.44
C PRO A 320 -8.77 -5.03 1.30
N THR A 321 -9.87 -4.75 1.97
CA THR A 321 -10.71 -5.84 2.46
C THR A 321 -11.39 -6.52 1.27
N GLU A 322 -11.80 -7.76 1.44
CA GLU A 322 -12.49 -8.51 0.40
C GLU A 322 -13.74 -7.77 -0.11
N ILE A 323 -14.45 -7.12 0.80
CA ILE A 323 -15.67 -6.38 0.51
C ILE A 323 -15.38 -5.05 -0.22
N GLU A 324 -14.33 -4.33 0.19
CA GLU A 324 -13.86 -3.15 -0.54
C GLU A 324 -13.42 -3.50 -1.96
N TRP A 325 -12.74 -4.65 -2.11
CA TRP A 325 -12.31 -5.14 -3.41
C TRP A 325 -13.52 -5.42 -4.34
N GLU A 326 -14.53 -6.14 -3.84
CA GLU A 326 -15.74 -6.45 -4.63
C GLU A 326 -16.53 -5.19 -5.00
N TYR A 327 -16.68 -4.26 -4.04
CA TYR A 327 -17.32 -2.97 -4.30
C TYR A 327 -16.59 -2.19 -5.41
N ALA A 328 -15.27 -2.12 -5.33
CA ALA A 328 -14.44 -1.45 -6.31
C ALA A 328 -14.49 -2.15 -7.69
N ALA A 329 -14.49 -3.49 -7.72
CA ALA A 329 -14.57 -4.28 -8.95
C ALA A 329 -15.88 -4.06 -9.71
N LYS A 330 -17.00 -3.94 -8.98
CA LYS A 330 -18.31 -3.65 -9.62
C LYS A 330 -18.37 -2.27 -10.29
N GLY A 331 -17.46 -1.33 -9.93
CA GLY A 331 -17.33 -0.06 -10.64
C GLY A 331 -18.58 0.81 -10.67
N GLY A 332 -19.49 0.68 -9.68
CA GLY A 332 -20.76 1.39 -9.60
C GLY A 332 -21.93 0.70 -10.33
N LEU A 333 -21.72 -0.49 -10.85
CA LEU A 333 -22.76 -1.30 -11.47
C LEU A 333 -23.46 -2.18 -10.44
N GLU A 334 -24.77 -2.26 -10.50
CA GLU A 334 -25.55 -3.15 -9.65
C GLU A 334 -25.62 -4.54 -10.29
N ASN A 335 -25.48 -5.59 -9.49
CA ASN A 335 -25.62 -7.01 -9.88
C ASN A 335 -24.80 -7.43 -11.13
N ALA A 336 -23.73 -6.70 -11.44
CA ALA A 336 -22.88 -7.01 -12.58
C ALA A 336 -21.97 -8.21 -12.28
N PRO A 337 -22.00 -9.28 -13.09
CA PRO A 337 -21.12 -10.44 -12.88
C PRO A 337 -19.65 -10.07 -13.13
N TYR A 338 -19.36 -9.16 -14.06
CA TYR A 338 -18.02 -8.71 -14.40
C TYR A 338 -17.88 -7.18 -14.30
N PRO A 339 -16.65 -6.65 -14.20
CA PRO A 339 -16.41 -5.21 -14.10
C PRO A 339 -16.97 -4.34 -15.23
N TRP A 340 -17.23 -4.93 -16.37
CA TRP A 340 -17.83 -4.27 -17.55
C TRP A 340 -19.36 -4.39 -17.64
N GLY A 341 -20.00 -5.12 -16.74
CA GLY A 341 -21.46 -5.18 -16.56
C GLY A 341 -22.17 -6.33 -17.24
N GLY A 342 -21.72 -6.75 -18.41
CA GLY A 342 -22.35 -7.85 -19.17
C GLY A 342 -21.90 -9.24 -18.71
N PRO A 343 -22.62 -10.31 -19.09
CA PRO A 343 -22.28 -11.69 -18.76
C PRO A 343 -21.23 -12.31 -19.70
N TYR A 344 -20.87 -11.62 -20.78
CA TYR A 344 -19.97 -12.13 -21.81
C TYR A 344 -18.53 -11.75 -21.48
N LEU A 345 -17.59 -12.63 -21.84
CA LEU A 345 -16.14 -12.45 -21.65
C LEU A 345 -15.47 -11.86 -22.90
N THR A 346 -16.24 -11.65 -23.95
CA THR A 346 -15.80 -11.05 -25.22
C THR A 346 -16.66 -9.83 -25.57
N ASP A 347 -16.08 -8.91 -26.33
CA ASP A 347 -16.81 -7.80 -26.93
C ASP A 347 -17.55 -8.27 -28.22
N ASP A 348 -18.28 -7.36 -28.88
CA ASP A 348 -19.04 -7.61 -30.11
C ASP A 348 -18.17 -8.05 -31.31
N ARG A 349 -16.86 -7.88 -31.22
CA ARG A 349 -15.85 -8.29 -32.20
C ARG A 349 -15.22 -9.64 -31.88
N GLY A 350 -15.63 -10.27 -30.75
CA GLY A 350 -15.05 -11.51 -30.26
C GLY A 350 -13.71 -11.33 -29.51
N CYS A 351 -13.26 -10.10 -29.24
CA CYS A 351 -12.04 -9.86 -28.47
C CYS A 351 -12.28 -10.07 -26.98
N TYR A 352 -11.36 -10.75 -26.29
CA TYR A 352 -11.45 -10.93 -24.84
C TYR A 352 -11.40 -9.60 -24.08
N LEU A 353 -12.21 -9.51 -23.02
CA LEU A 353 -12.31 -8.34 -22.14
C LEU A 353 -11.38 -8.42 -20.93
N ALA A 354 -10.74 -9.56 -20.72
CA ALA A 354 -9.81 -9.83 -19.63
C ALA A 354 -8.76 -10.85 -20.06
N ASN A 355 -7.69 -10.95 -19.28
CA ASN A 355 -6.66 -11.99 -19.43
C ASN A 355 -7.02 -13.20 -18.55
N PHE A 356 -7.42 -14.31 -19.15
CA PHE A 356 -7.87 -15.52 -18.46
C PHE A 356 -7.69 -16.75 -19.37
N LYS A 357 -8.00 -17.93 -18.85
CA LYS A 357 -7.99 -19.20 -19.61
C LYS A 357 -9.34 -19.44 -20.29
N PRO A 358 -9.51 -19.05 -21.56
CA PRO A 358 -10.82 -19.14 -22.21
C PRO A 358 -11.24 -20.57 -22.53
N LYS A 359 -10.28 -21.41 -22.94
CA LYS A 359 -10.53 -22.82 -23.29
C LYS A 359 -9.24 -23.64 -23.18
N ARG A 360 -9.38 -24.96 -23.18
CA ARG A 360 -8.24 -25.86 -23.08
C ARG A 360 -7.42 -25.82 -24.38
N GLY A 361 -6.15 -25.49 -24.28
CA GLY A 361 -5.15 -25.60 -25.34
C GLY A 361 -4.96 -24.37 -26.24
N ASP A 362 -5.88 -23.42 -26.26
CA ASP A 362 -5.76 -22.17 -27.05
C ASP A 362 -5.90 -20.95 -26.14
N TYR A 363 -4.77 -20.36 -25.78
CA TYR A 363 -4.70 -19.18 -24.91
C TYR A 363 -4.46 -17.89 -25.70
N LEU A 364 -4.11 -18.01 -26.98
CA LEU A 364 -3.68 -16.91 -27.83
C LEU A 364 -4.63 -16.73 -28.99
N GLU A 365 -5.92 -16.64 -28.74
CA GLU A 365 -6.89 -16.46 -29.81
C GLU A 365 -6.50 -15.27 -30.72
N ILE A 366 -6.35 -15.54 -31.98
CA ILE A 366 -6.09 -14.53 -33.02
C ILE A 366 -7.40 -14.24 -33.71
N ASN A 367 -7.97 -13.06 -33.46
CA ASN A 367 -9.17 -12.59 -34.13
C ASN A 367 -8.80 -11.45 -35.08
N ASP A 368 -9.23 -11.52 -36.32
CA ASP A 368 -8.92 -10.55 -37.40
C ASP A 368 -7.41 -10.22 -37.52
N GLY A 369 -6.54 -11.21 -37.32
CA GLY A 369 -5.09 -11.04 -37.38
C GLY A 369 -4.49 -10.33 -36.15
N LYS A 370 -5.28 -10.03 -35.12
CA LYS A 370 -4.82 -9.44 -33.87
C LYS A 370 -4.82 -10.47 -32.75
N LYS A 371 -3.72 -10.51 -32.02
CA LYS A 371 -3.60 -11.29 -30.79
C LYS A 371 -4.48 -10.67 -29.70
N THR A 372 -5.48 -11.38 -29.18
CA THR A 372 -6.41 -10.90 -28.16
C THR A 372 -6.21 -11.51 -26.80
N GLY A 373 -5.38 -12.55 -26.67
CA GLY A 373 -5.08 -13.23 -25.43
C GLY A 373 -3.59 -13.24 -25.09
N TYR A 374 -3.27 -13.57 -23.86
CA TYR A 374 -1.93 -13.78 -23.33
C TYR A 374 -1.83 -15.19 -22.72
N MET A 375 -0.68 -15.83 -22.90
CA MET A 375 -0.46 -17.17 -22.35
C MET A 375 -0.29 -17.14 -20.82
N TYR A 376 0.32 -16.07 -20.33
CA TYR A 376 0.58 -15.80 -18.92
C TYR A 376 0.06 -14.39 -18.56
N THR A 377 0.72 -13.70 -17.65
CA THR A 377 0.39 -12.32 -17.31
C THR A 377 0.48 -11.37 -18.50
N ALA A 378 -0.33 -10.33 -18.49
CA ALA A 378 -0.32 -9.23 -19.45
C ALA A 378 0.26 -7.96 -18.76
N PRO A 379 0.77 -6.99 -19.54
CA PRO A 379 1.07 -5.66 -19.02
C PRO A 379 -0.19 -5.04 -18.40
N ILE A 380 -0.03 -4.29 -17.30
CA ILE A 380 -1.13 -3.53 -16.70
C ILE A 380 -1.79 -2.61 -17.75
N LYS A 381 -3.08 -2.33 -17.57
CA LYS A 381 -3.88 -1.45 -18.48
C LYS A 381 -4.01 -1.97 -19.90
N THR A 382 -3.82 -3.25 -20.12
CA THR A 382 -4.06 -3.87 -21.43
C THR A 382 -5.56 -3.88 -21.78
N PHE A 383 -6.41 -4.08 -20.78
CA PHE A 383 -7.87 -4.12 -20.92
C PHE A 383 -8.51 -2.81 -20.44
N ARG A 384 -9.81 -2.66 -20.66
CA ARG A 384 -10.53 -1.43 -20.32
C ARG A 384 -10.77 -1.33 -18.82
N ALA A 385 -10.67 -0.11 -18.31
CA ALA A 385 -11.02 0.18 -16.92
C ALA A 385 -12.54 0.06 -16.69
N ASN A 386 -12.92 -0.30 -15.45
CA ASN A 386 -14.30 -0.28 -14.99
C ASN A 386 -14.82 1.17 -14.76
N GLY A 387 -16.07 1.31 -14.30
CA GLY A 387 -16.71 2.60 -14.08
C GLY A 387 -16.05 3.52 -13.04
N TYR A 388 -15.18 2.98 -12.15
CA TYR A 388 -14.38 3.78 -11.21
C TYR A 388 -12.98 4.10 -11.75
N GLY A 389 -12.61 3.58 -12.92
CA GLY A 389 -11.28 3.81 -13.50
C GLY A 389 -10.23 2.80 -13.04
N LEU A 390 -10.64 1.63 -12.55
CA LEU A 390 -9.77 0.54 -12.14
C LEU A 390 -9.59 -0.44 -13.31
N TYR A 391 -8.33 -0.81 -13.54
CA TYR A 391 -7.95 -1.77 -14.57
C TYR A 391 -7.75 -3.16 -13.96
N ASP A 392 -7.90 -4.17 -14.79
CA ASP A 392 -7.55 -5.57 -14.50
C ASP A 392 -8.23 -6.13 -13.22
N MET A 393 -9.48 -5.64 -12.93
CA MET A 393 -10.29 -6.15 -11.80
C MET A 393 -10.92 -7.52 -12.09
N ALA A 394 -10.63 -8.10 -13.26
CA ALA A 394 -11.02 -9.45 -13.65
C ALA A 394 -9.90 -10.04 -14.50
N GLY A 395 -9.35 -11.17 -14.11
CA GLY A 395 -8.24 -11.83 -14.81
C GLY A 395 -6.89 -11.17 -14.53
N ASN A 396 -5.92 -11.44 -15.37
CA ASN A 396 -4.51 -11.11 -15.24
C ASN A 396 -3.88 -11.79 -14.02
N VAL A 397 -3.86 -11.18 -12.83
CA VAL A 397 -3.50 -11.88 -11.60
C VAL A 397 -4.61 -11.75 -10.57
N ALA A 398 -4.84 -12.83 -9.85
CA ALA A 398 -5.71 -12.78 -8.69
C ALA A 398 -5.05 -11.94 -7.57
N GLU A 399 -5.84 -11.28 -6.73
CA GLU A 399 -5.32 -10.27 -5.83
C GLU A 399 -5.52 -10.61 -4.37
N TRP A 400 -4.44 -10.49 -3.58
CA TRP A 400 -4.50 -10.60 -2.13
C TRP A 400 -5.42 -9.56 -1.52
N THR A 401 -6.28 -9.98 -0.60
CA THR A 401 -7.04 -9.09 0.28
C THR A 401 -6.57 -9.21 1.73
N SER A 402 -6.89 -8.22 2.55
CA SER A 402 -6.58 -8.27 3.99
C SER A 402 -7.48 -9.24 4.76
N SER A 403 -8.60 -9.65 4.19
CA SER A 403 -9.62 -10.47 4.86
C SER A 403 -9.19 -11.93 4.97
N PRO A 404 -9.38 -12.57 6.14
CA PRO A 404 -9.30 -14.01 6.24
C PRO A 404 -10.45 -14.65 5.45
N TYR A 405 -10.17 -15.76 4.78
CA TYR A 405 -11.21 -16.52 4.08
C TYR A 405 -11.96 -17.44 5.05
N ASN A 406 -13.25 -17.29 5.06
CA ASN A 406 -14.16 -18.23 5.72
C ASN A 406 -15.51 -18.21 4.99
N ARG A 407 -16.10 -19.39 4.76
CA ARG A 407 -17.38 -19.52 4.06
C ARG A 407 -18.51 -18.72 4.70
N SER A 408 -18.55 -18.68 6.03
CA SER A 408 -19.60 -17.97 6.77
C SER A 408 -19.33 -16.49 6.99
N SER A 409 -18.21 -15.97 6.51
CA SER A 409 -17.78 -14.60 6.82
C SER A 409 -18.77 -13.52 6.34
N TYR A 410 -19.38 -13.71 5.18
CA TYR A 410 -20.37 -12.76 4.65
C TYR A 410 -21.65 -12.73 5.48
N THR A 411 -22.12 -13.89 5.91
CA THR A 411 -23.29 -14.00 6.78
C THR A 411 -23.07 -13.31 8.11
N MET A 412 -21.89 -13.50 8.72
CA MET A 412 -21.54 -12.97 10.03
C MET A 412 -21.10 -11.49 10.02
N SER A 413 -20.77 -10.93 8.86
CA SER A 413 -20.26 -9.56 8.75
C SER A 413 -21.37 -8.52 9.04
N SER A 414 -20.97 -7.34 9.52
CA SER A 414 -21.86 -6.17 9.63
C SER A 414 -22.36 -5.73 8.24
N SER A 415 -23.52 -5.05 8.19
CA SER A 415 -23.97 -4.38 6.95
C SER A 415 -23.32 -3.01 6.79
N LEU A 416 -22.79 -2.44 7.88
CA LEU A 416 -22.19 -1.11 7.88
C LEU A 416 -20.68 -1.22 7.94
N ASN A 417 -20.03 -0.87 6.83
CA ASN A 417 -18.58 -0.90 6.65
C ASN A 417 -17.92 -2.20 7.18
N PRO A 418 -18.30 -3.36 6.63
CA PRO A 418 -17.95 -4.65 7.21
C PRO A 418 -16.44 -4.88 7.19
N SER A 419 -15.90 -5.33 8.32
CA SER A 419 -14.52 -5.78 8.48
C SER A 419 -14.55 -7.18 9.05
N ILE A 420 -13.99 -8.13 8.32
CA ILE A 420 -13.91 -9.53 8.73
C ILE A 420 -12.58 -9.72 9.46
N THR A 421 -12.66 -9.99 10.75
CA THR A 421 -11.49 -10.31 11.57
C THR A 421 -11.69 -11.66 12.24
N MET A 422 -10.82 -12.61 11.94
CA MET A 422 -10.79 -13.92 12.58
C MET A 422 -9.37 -14.19 13.08
N SER A 423 -9.24 -14.55 14.37
CA SER A 423 -7.93 -14.91 14.91
C SER A 423 -7.62 -16.39 14.55
N GLY A 424 -6.36 -16.63 14.16
CA GLY A 424 -5.88 -17.97 13.85
C GLY A 424 -6.12 -18.45 12.41
N GLU A 425 -6.92 -17.72 11.60
CA GLU A 425 -7.12 -18.08 10.19
C GLU A 425 -5.86 -17.77 9.37
N VAL A 426 -5.36 -18.78 8.68
CA VAL A 426 -4.14 -18.69 7.86
C VAL A 426 -4.45 -18.49 6.38
N ASN A 427 -5.65 -18.82 5.95
CA ASN A 427 -6.10 -18.64 4.58
C ASN A 427 -6.59 -17.21 4.38
N ARG A 428 -6.17 -16.57 3.30
CA ARG A 428 -6.55 -15.21 2.92
C ARG A 428 -7.38 -15.22 1.66
N SER A 429 -8.43 -14.39 1.64
CA SER A 429 -9.25 -14.25 0.44
C SER A 429 -8.43 -13.66 -0.70
N VAL A 430 -8.57 -14.27 -1.87
CA VAL A 430 -8.01 -13.84 -3.14
C VAL A 430 -9.17 -13.56 -4.09
N ARG A 431 -9.07 -12.53 -4.90
CA ARG A 431 -10.18 -12.06 -5.73
C ARG A 431 -9.74 -11.80 -7.16
N GLY A 432 -10.72 -11.77 -8.10
CA GLY A 432 -10.55 -11.36 -9.50
C GLY A 432 -10.25 -12.48 -10.47
N GLY A 433 -9.80 -13.63 -9.98
CA GLY A 433 -9.27 -14.69 -10.84
C GLY A 433 -8.01 -14.25 -11.59
N SER A 434 -7.43 -15.13 -12.36
CA SER A 434 -6.13 -14.89 -12.99
C SER A 434 -6.07 -15.44 -14.43
N TRP A 435 -4.93 -15.22 -15.08
CA TRP A 435 -4.62 -15.73 -16.41
C TRP A 435 -4.76 -17.26 -16.53
N LYS A 436 -4.63 -18.02 -15.45
CA LYS A 436 -4.81 -19.49 -15.43
C LYS A 436 -6.25 -19.93 -15.21
N ASP A 437 -7.12 -19.03 -14.74
CA ASP A 437 -8.45 -19.36 -14.26
C ASP A 437 -9.50 -19.25 -15.36
N VAL A 438 -10.60 -20.00 -15.20
CA VAL A 438 -11.74 -19.95 -16.12
C VAL A 438 -12.64 -18.75 -15.81
N GLY A 439 -13.44 -18.34 -16.78
CA GLY A 439 -14.29 -17.15 -16.69
C GLY A 439 -15.16 -17.04 -15.44
N TYR A 440 -15.59 -18.17 -14.86
CA TYR A 440 -16.35 -18.17 -13.60
C TYR A 440 -15.60 -17.50 -12.45
N LEU A 441 -14.29 -17.76 -12.27
CA LEU A 441 -13.49 -17.19 -11.20
C LEU A 441 -13.18 -15.71 -11.41
N LEU A 442 -13.41 -15.16 -12.60
CA LEU A 442 -13.27 -13.74 -12.91
C LEU A 442 -14.47 -12.89 -12.48
N MET A 443 -15.57 -13.52 -12.06
CA MET A 443 -16.74 -12.78 -11.59
C MET A 443 -16.38 -11.93 -10.36
N THR A 444 -16.96 -10.73 -10.31
CA THR A 444 -16.73 -9.78 -9.21
C THR A 444 -17.09 -10.36 -7.85
N SER A 445 -18.03 -11.30 -7.80
CA SER A 445 -18.52 -11.99 -6.60
C SER A 445 -17.84 -13.34 -6.33
N ALA A 446 -17.05 -13.87 -7.28
CA ALA A 446 -16.36 -15.14 -7.09
C ALA A 446 -15.29 -15.02 -6.01
N ARG A 447 -15.26 -16.00 -5.11
CA ARG A 447 -14.33 -16.03 -3.97
C ARG A 447 -13.36 -17.18 -4.13
N ASP A 448 -12.10 -16.88 -3.84
CA ASP A 448 -11.04 -17.88 -3.77
C ASP A 448 -10.12 -17.57 -2.58
N TRP A 449 -9.21 -18.45 -2.27
CA TRP A 449 -8.30 -18.30 -1.14
C TRP A 449 -6.97 -19.00 -1.39
N GLU A 450 -5.94 -18.50 -0.72
CA GLU A 450 -4.64 -19.16 -0.65
C GLU A 450 -4.05 -18.99 0.75
N HIS A 451 -3.14 -19.88 1.14
CA HIS A 451 -2.44 -19.77 2.41
C HIS A 451 -1.55 -18.54 2.43
N LYS A 452 -1.57 -17.78 3.52
CA LYS A 452 -0.86 -16.48 3.65
C LYS A 452 0.65 -16.54 3.39
N ASP A 453 1.28 -17.71 3.59
CA ASP A 453 2.71 -17.92 3.40
C ASP A 453 3.04 -18.51 2.01
N SER A 454 2.02 -18.82 1.20
CA SER A 454 2.21 -19.32 -0.16
C SER A 454 2.39 -18.17 -1.15
N ALA A 455 3.35 -18.31 -2.04
CA ALA A 455 3.53 -17.47 -3.21
C ALA A 455 3.14 -18.23 -4.47
N ARG A 456 2.51 -17.56 -5.45
CA ARG A 456 2.03 -18.15 -6.70
C ARG A 456 2.39 -17.29 -7.90
N SER A 457 2.52 -17.92 -9.07
CA SER A 457 2.78 -17.22 -10.35
C SER A 457 1.56 -16.46 -10.90
N PHE A 458 0.41 -16.62 -10.27
CA PHE A 458 -0.86 -16.08 -10.69
C PHE A 458 -1.55 -15.22 -9.62
N ILE A 459 -0.86 -14.93 -8.51
CA ILE A 459 -1.36 -14.04 -7.45
C ILE A 459 -0.45 -12.84 -7.30
N GLY A 460 -1.04 -11.66 -7.42
CA GLY A 460 -0.45 -10.36 -7.15
C GLY A 460 -1.25 -9.60 -6.09
N PHE A 461 -1.18 -8.27 -6.10
CA PHE A 461 -1.96 -7.45 -5.19
C PHE A 461 -2.04 -6.00 -5.66
N ARG A 462 -3.00 -5.25 -5.12
CA ARG A 462 -3.06 -3.78 -5.14
C ARG A 462 -3.28 -3.23 -3.75
N THR A 463 -2.99 -1.95 -3.53
CA THR A 463 -3.13 -1.34 -2.22
C THR A 463 -4.26 -0.31 -2.18
N VAL A 464 -4.74 -0.05 -0.98
CA VAL A 464 -5.74 0.98 -0.72
C VAL A 464 -5.27 1.93 0.38
N GLN A 465 -5.85 3.13 0.37
CA GLN A 465 -5.68 4.14 1.40
C GLN A 465 -7.06 4.60 1.86
N SER A 466 -7.37 4.43 3.12
CA SER A 466 -8.60 4.97 3.70
C SER A 466 -8.53 6.49 3.81
N PHE A 467 -9.63 7.18 3.60
CA PHE A 467 -9.73 8.60 3.94
C PHE A 467 -10.90 8.84 4.91
N PRO A 468 -10.80 9.86 5.77
CA PRO A 468 -11.80 10.13 6.78
C PRO A 468 -13.17 10.41 6.16
N GLU A 469 -14.22 9.88 6.78
CA GLU A 469 -15.61 10.20 6.44
C GLU A 469 -15.89 11.71 6.56
N GLY A 470 -16.84 12.20 5.77
CA GLY A 470 -17.27 13.60 5.79
C GLY A 470 -16.44 14.54 4.91
N SER A 471 -15.35 14.07 4.31
CA SER A 471 -14.67 14.83 3.28
C SER A 471 -15.50 14.81 1.99
N LYS A 472 -16.04 15.95 1.60
CA LYS A 472 -16.61 16.11 0.25
C LYS A 472 -15.45 16.00 -0.76
N VAL A 473 -15.21 14.82 -1.26
CA VAL A 473 -14.27 14.63 -2.36
C VAL A 473 -14.93 15.23 -3.60
N ASN A 474 -14.46 16.40 -4.02
CA ASN A 474 -14.86 16.96 -5.29
C ASN A 474 -14.22 16.10 -6.39
N PHE A 475 -14.99 15.18 -6.93
CA PHE A 475 -14.65 14.40 -8.12
C PHE A 475 -14.67 15.32 -9.37
N ARG A 476 -13.85 16.37 -9.40
CA ARG A 476 -13.63 17.07 -10.65
C ARG A 476 -12.93 16.10 -11.58
N LYS A 477 -13.67 15.66 -12.61
CA LYS A 477 -13.09 14.96 -13.75
C LYS A 477 -11.94 15.84 -14.24
N THR A 478 -10.72 15.40 -14.02
CA THR A 478 -9.59 15.94 -14.77
C THR A 478 -9.79 15.48 -16.20
N LYS A 479 -10.07 16.46 -17.09
CA LYS A 479 -10.08 16.25 -18.54
C LYS A 479 -8.72 15.77 -19.00
#